data_898fdd1876c746e4613c1d9cf0ef985f
#
_entry.id   898fdd1876c746e4613c1d9cf0ef985f
#
_cell.length_a   1.000
_cell.length_b   1.000
_cell.length_c   1.000
_cell.angle_alpha   90.00
_cell.angle_beta   90.00
_cell.angle_gamma   90.00
#
_symmetry.space_group_name_H-M   'P 1'
#
loop_
_entity.id
_entity.type
_entity.pdbx_description
1 polymer ?
#
loop_
_entity_poly.entity_id
_entity_poly.type
_entity_poly.pdbx_seq_one_letter_code
_entity_poly.pdbx_strand_id
1 'polypeptide(L)'
;MQVSGRSTRGRDLIDRRFADLASDFAHYLEAYDQRGPFSQGQLHPHLQTIHRRRELGSAEAAAHDPGFGGLLYQTLRAWRLGVRSSKLVPLPLFIEQLERNAANIAALDGVSIDDPVLLTTAVVEQIGQLIASLGIVENKAKLVAGTKALHHLLPDLVPPMDRAWTGRFLGMRAAEWQSPANQTRILVTAFSGLSRVARAVDPQRFVGAGWRSSRTKVLDNALIGFCMVELPGPTGTRRLASRPSSGQMPQQTRTSYRPLAEWLARQTEPALRLTFAEMEGILGRHLPRSARVHRAWWANHSGNSQARAWLSAGRQVDAVDLRAEVVRLGRARA
;
A
#
# COMPACT_ATOMS: atom_id res chain seq x y z
N MET A 1 -40.31 -11.18 -5.38
CA MET A 1 -39.98 -9.95 -4.64
C MET A 1 -39.01 -10.27 -3.49
N GLN A 2 -37.71 -10.53 -3.76
CA GLN A 2 -36.69 -10.87 -2.74
C GLN A 2 -35.30 -10.31 -3.10
N VAL A 3 -35.19 -9.05 -3.52
CA VAL A 3 -33.89 -8.43 -3.88
C VAL A 3 -33.39 -7.47 -2.79
N SER A 4 -34.22 -7.09 -1.81
CA SER A 4 -33.92 -6.05 -0.81
C SER A 4 -32.98 -6.49 0.34
N GLY A 5 -32.99 -7.74 0.76
CA GLY A 5 -32.30 -8.17 1.99
C GLY A 5 -30.76 -8.37 1.89
N ARG A 6 -30.21 -8.56 0.68
CA ARG A 6 -28.75 -8.72 0.49
C ARG A 6 -28.01 -7.39 0.47
N SER A 7 -28.67 -6.33 0.01
CA SER A 7 -28.06 -4.97 -0.10
C SER A 7 -27.89 -4.30 1.27
N THR A 8 -28.84 -4.48 2.19
CA THR A 8 -28.79 -3.91 3.54
C THR A 8 -27.69 -4.56 4.39
N ARG A 9 -27.62 -5.89 4.44
CA ARG A 9 -26.60 -6.63 5.20
C ARG A 9 -25.16 -6.30 4.79
N GLY A 10 -24.94 -6.06 3.49
CA GLY A 10 -23.62 -5.67 2.99
C GLY A 10 -23.23 -4.26 3.43
N ARG A 11 -24.18 -3.32 3.44
CA ARG A 11 -23.99 -1.94 3.88
C ARG A 11 -23.71 -1.89 5.38
N ASP A 12 -24.51 -2.58 6.19
CA ASP A 12 -24.32 -2.67 7.64
C ASP A 12 -22.96 -3.26 8.05
N LEU A 13 -22.42 -4.18 7.25
CA LEU A 13 -21.07 -4.73 7.48
C LEU A 13 -19.98 -3.70 7.22
N ILE A 14 -20.11 -2.93 6.13
CA ILE A 14 -19.15 -1.87 5.78
C ILE A 14 -19.18 -0.75 6.83
N ASP A 15 -20.36 -0.31 7.24
CA ASP A 15 -20.52 0.71 8.27
C ASP A 15 -19.93 0.28 9.61
N ARG A 16 -20.12 -0.99 10.01
CA ARG A 16 -19.45 -1.56 11.19
C ARG A 16 -17.93 -1.52 11.08
N ARG A 17 -17.36 -1.90 9.94
CA ARG A 17 -15.90 -1.84 9.73
C ARG A 17 -15.35 -0.42 9.88
N PHE A 18 -16.06 0.60 9.40
CA PHE A 18 -15.67 1.99 9.61
C PHE A 18 -15.79 2.41 11.08
N ALA A 19 -16.82 1.94 11.79
CA ALA A 19 -16.96 2.19 13.22
C ALA A 19 -15.83 1.50 14.03
N ASP A 20 -15.51 0.25 13.73
CA ASP A 20 -14.42 -0.50 14.35
C ASP A 20 -13.06 0.18 14.04
N LEU A 21 -12.85 0.64 12.80
CA LEU A 21 -11.66 1.38 12.41
C LEU A 21 -11.50 2.66 13.22
N ALA A 22 -12.58 3.40 13.46
CA ALA A 22 -12.54 4.62 14.26
C ALA A 22 -12.30 4.33 15.74
N SER A 23 -12.91 3.28 16.29
CA SER A 23 -12.82 2.96 17.72
C SER A 23 -11.44 2.52 18.17
N ASP A 24 -10.66 1.87 17.31
CA ASP A 24 -9.31 1.37 17.63
C ASP A 24 -8.24 1.82 16.62
N PHE A 25 -8.38 3.07 16.17
CA PHE A 25 -7.60 3.65 15.07
C PHE A 25 -6.09 3.56 15.29
N ALA A 26 -5.62 3.91 16.51
CA ALA A 26 -4.20 3.89 16.85
C ALA A 26 -3.60 2.47 16.76
N HIS A 27 -4.34 1.45 17.19
CA HIS A 27 -3.93 0.05 17.09
C HIS A 27 -3.75 -0.39 15.63
N TYR A 28 -4.68 -0.05 14.75
CA TYR A 28 -4.56 -0.40 13.34
C TYR A 28 -3.44 0.36 12.64
N LEU A 29 -3.22 1.63 12.99
CA LEU A 29 -2.11 2.42 12.48
C LEU A 29 -0.76 1.84 12.93
N GLU A 30 -0.65 1.41 14.18
CA GLU A 30 0.53 0.74 14.71
C GLU A 30 0.76 -0.62 14.03
N ALA A 31 -0.28 -1.41 13.80
CA ALA A 31 -0.20 -2.66 13.08
C ALA A 31 0.31 -2.48 11.63
N TYR A 32 -0.05 -1.37 10.97
CA TYR A 32 0.51 -0.98 9.69
C TYR A 32 2.01 -0.68 9.78
N ASP A 33 2.43 0.15 10.74
CA ASP A 33 3.82 0.55 10.89
C ASP A 33 4.74 -0.64 11.20
N GLN A 34 4.30 -1.54 12.08
CA GLN A 34 5.05 -2.76 12.44
C GLN A 34 5.23 -3.72 11.27
N ARG A 35 4.24 -3.83 10.39
CA ARG A 35 4.26 -4.80 9.28
C ARG A 35 4.86 -4.26 8.00
N GLY A 36 4.90 -2.93 7.81
CA GLY A 36 5.55 -2.23 6.71
C GLY A 36 5.21 -2.82 5.33
N PRO A 37 3.95 -2.77 4.84
CA PRO A 37 3.54 -3.49 3.63
C PRO A 37 4.18 -2.95 2.36
N PHE A 38 4.77 -1.76 2.41
CA PHE A 38 5.39 -1.08 1.29
C PHE A 38 6.90 -0.92 1.47
N SER A 39 7.62 -0.91 0.36
CA SER A 39 9.09 -0.79 0.33
C SER A 39 9.58 0.67 0.40
N GLN A 40 10.85 0.86 0.75
CA GLN A 40 11.51 2.16 0.67
C GLN A 40 11.52 2.74 -0.74
N GLY A 41 11.61 1.88 -1.78
CA GLY A 41 11.49 2.30 -3.17
C GLY A 41 10.12 2.88 -3.55
N GLN A 42 9.08 2.65 -2.73
CA GLN A 42 7.76 3.25 -2.88
C GLN A 42 7.61 4.50 -2.00
N LEU A 43 8.26 4.51 -0.84
CA LEU A 43 8.22 5.63 0.11
C LEU A 43 9.00 6.85 -0.40
N HIS A 44 10.22 6.65 -0.89
CA HIS A 44 11.10 7.77 -1.25
C HIS A 44 10.47 8.69 -2.32
N PRO A 45 10.02 8.21 -3.50
CA PRO A 45 9.38 9.08 -4.48
C PRO A 45 8.08 9.70 -3.96
N HIS A 46 7.31 8.99 -3.12
CA HIS A 46 6.13 9.55 -2.46
C HIS A 46 6.48 10.79 -1.62
N LEU A 47 7.49 10.67 -0.76
CA LEU A 47 7.91 11.80 0.10
C LEU A 47 8.44 12.97 -0.72
N GLN A 48 9.20 12.72 -1.78
CA GLN A 48 9.67 13.77 -2.69
C GLN A 48 8.49 14.52 -3.33
N THR A 49 7.47 13.79 -3.79
CA THR A 49 6.27 14.41 -4.39
C THR A 49 5.47 15.22 -3.38
N ILE A 50 5.27 14.71 -2.16
CA ILE A 50 4.58 15.45 -1.09
C ILE A 50 5.38 16.70 -0.67
N HIS A 51 6.70 16.59 -0.58
CA HIS A 51 7.56 17.74 -0.26
C HIS A 51 7.45 18.82 -1.35
N ARG A 52 7.58 18.44 -2.61
CA ARG A 52 7.45 19.37 -3.74
C ARG A 52 6.07 20.05 -3.77
N ARG A 53 4.99 19.30 -3.50
CA ARG A 53 3.63 19.87 -3.38
C ARG A 53 3.57 20.96 -2.30
N ARG A 54 4.21 20.75 -1.15
CA ARG A 54 4.25 21.74 -0.05
C ARG A 54 5.08 22.97 -0.41
N GLU A 55 6.22 22.80 -1.07
CA GLU A 55 7.05 23.90 -1.55
C GLU A 55 6.30 24.83 -2.52
N LEU A 56 5.46 24.26 -3.39
CA LEU A 56 4.67 24.98 -4.37
C LEU A 56 3.48 25.74 -3.76
N GLY A 57 3.12 25.48 -2.52
CA GLY A 57 2.11 26.18 -1.75
C GLY A 57 0.67 25.85 -2.13
N SER A 58 0.32 25.70 -3.40
CA SER A 58 -1.04 25.41 -3.86
C SER A 58 -1.12 24.19 -4.78
N ALA A 59 -2.31 23.59 -4.87
CA ALA A 59 -2.56 22.47 -5.77
C ALA A 59 -2.56 22.91 -7.24
N GLU A 60 -2.95 24.16 -7.51
CA GLU A 60 -2.88 24.77 -8.83
C GLU A 60 -1.43 24.92 -9.30
N ALA A 61 -0.57 25.52 -8.45
CA ALA A 61 0.84 25.66 -8.77
C ALA A 61 1.50 24.29 -9.00
N ALA A 62 1.12 23.27 -8.24
CA ALA A 62 1.62 21.89 -8.44
C ALA A 62 1.12 21.30 -9.77
N ALA A 63 -0.12 21.56 -10.16
CA ALA A 63 -0.66 21.05 -11.43
C ALA A 63 0.03 21.69 -12.66
N HIS A 64 0.53 22.93 -12.52
CA HIS A 64 1.31 23.66 -13.56
C HIS A 64 2.82 23.39 -13.49
N ASP A 65 3.35 22.72 -12.45
CA ASP A 65 4.80 22.49 -12.31
C ASP A 65 5.23 21.17 -13.01
N PRO A 66 6.02 21.23 -14.09
CA PRO A 66 6.47 20.01 -14.77
C PRO A 66 7.35 19.12 -13.88
N GLY A 67 8.10 19.72 -12.94
CA GLY A 67 8.94 19.00 -11.98
C GLY A 67 8.07 18.15 -11.02
N PHE A 68 7.00 18.73 -10.49
CA PHE A 68 6.00 17.97 -9.71
C PHE A 68 5.34 16.88 -10.55
N GLY A 69 4.94 17.19 -11.80
CA GLY A 69 4.36 16.21 -12.71
C GLY A 69 5.28 15.01 -12.94
N GLY A 70 6.58 15.25 -13.12
CA GLY A 70 7.60 14.21 -13.25
C GLY A 70 7.77 13.35 -12.00
N LEU A 71 7.82 13.96 -10.80
CA LEU A 71 7.89 13.26 -9.52
C LEU A 71 6.61 12.43 -9.26
N LEU A 72 5.44 13.00 -9.54
CA LEU A 72 4.17 12.29 -9.41
C LEU A 72 4.11 11.07 -10.33
N TYR A 73 4.52 11.22 -11.59
CA TYR A 73 4.58 10.11 -12.54
C TYR A 73 5.49 8.97 -12.04
N GLN A 74 6.67 9.30 -11.53
CA GLN A 74 7.60 8.33 -10.94
C GLN A 74 7.00 7.63 -9.72
N THR A 75 6.33 8.38 -8.86
CA THR A 75 5.63 7.84 -7.67
C THR A 75 4.54 6.86 -8.06
N LEU A 76 3.71 7.21 -9.02
CA LEU A 76 2.64 6.32 -9.51
C LEU A 76 3.21 5.03 -10.10
N ARG A 77 4.33 5.09 -10.82
CA ARG A 77 5.05 3.90 -11.31
C ARG A 77 5.64 3.07 -10.16
N ALA A 78 6.26 3.70 -9.17
CA ALA A 78 6.76 3.03 -7.98
C ALA A 78 5.61 2.35 -7.19
N TRP A 79 4.42 2.94 -7.19
CA TRP A 79 3.19 2.37 -6.64
C TRP A 79 2.51 1.35 -7.57
N ARG A 80 3.27 0.84 -8.57
CA ARG A 80 2.90 -0.23 -9.51
C ARG A 80 1.75 0.12 -10.47
N LEU A 81 1.49 1.39 -10.70
CA LEU A 81 0.66 1.80 -11.83
C LEU A 81 1.45 1.65 -13.13
N GLY A 82 0.82 1.16 -14.18
CA GLY A 82 1.47 0.88 -15.45
C GLY A 82 1.95 -0.56 -15.66
N VAL A 83 1.94 -1.42 -14.63
CA VAL A 83 2.52 -2.78 -14.73
C VAL A 83 1.48 -3.84 -15.15
N ARG A 84 0.21 -3.73 -14.74
CA ARG A 84 -0.80 -4.79 -15.00
C ARG A 84 -2.19 -4.31 -15.43
N SER A 85 -2.68 -3.14 -15.00
CA SER A 85 -4.08 -2.78 -15.22
C SER A 85 -4.37 -1.30 -15.40
N SER A 86 -3.45 -0.41 -15.08
CA SER A 86 -3.61 1.03 -15.25
C SER A 86 -2.41 1.54 -16.03
N LYS A 87 -2.51 1.56 -17.36
CA LYS A 87 -1.46 2.06 -18.22
C LYS A 87 -1.48 3.59 -18.17
N LEU A 88 -0.45 4.19 -17.57
CA LEU A 88 -0.27 5.64 -17.58
C LEU A 88 -0.04 6.11 -19.02
N VAL A 89 -0.58 7.27 -19.37
CA VAL A 89 -0.24 7.95 -20.63
C VAL A 89 1.24 8.36 -20.61
N PRO A 90 1.88 8.63 -21.78
CA PRO A 90 3.27 9.14 -21.81
C PRO A 90 3.47 10.38 -20.94
N LEU A 91 4.66 10.54 -20.35
CA LEU A 91 4.95 11.62 -19.40
C LEU A 91 4.60 13.02 -19.90
N PRO A 92 4.91 13.43 -21.15
CA PRO A 92 4.52 14.77 -21.62
C PRO A 92 3.00 14.97 -21.58
N LEU A 93 2.23 14.00 -22.06
CA LEU A 93 0.76 14.05 -22.02
C LEU A 93 0.24 14.01 -20.57
N PHE A 94 0.90 13.25 -19.67
CA PHE A 94 0.55 13.22 -18.26
C PHE A 94 0.63 14.61 -17.62
N ILE A 95 1.72 15.35 -17.88
CA ILE A 95 1.92 16.72 -17.39
C ILE A 95 0.85 17.64 -17.99
N GLU A 96 0.63 17.59 -19.28
CA GLU A 96 -0.42 18.37 -19.96
C GLU A 96 -1.83 18.10 -19.37
N GLN A 97 -2.13 16.84 -19.00
CA GLN A 97 -3.41 16.53 -18.38
C GLN A 97 -3.56 17.11 -16.97
N LEU A 98 -2.48 17.19 -16.19
CA LEU A 98 -2.52 17.88 -14.90
C LEU A 98 -2.80 19.36 -15.08
N GLU A 99 -2.09 20.01 -16.01
CA GLU A 99 -2.25 21.43 -16.32
C GLU A 99 -3.66 21.75 -16.82
N ARG A 100 -4.22 20.95 -17.72
CA ARG A 100 -5.61 21.10 -18.20
C ARG A 100 -6.67 21.01 -17.09
N ASN A 101 -6.38 20.29 -16.02
CA ASN A 101 -7.28 20.13 -14.89
C ASN A 101 -6.93 21.06 -13.71
N ALA A 102 -5.94 21.95 -13.85
CA ALA A 102 -5.45 22.79 -12.75
C ALA A 102 -6.56 23.58 -12.04
N ALA A 103 -7.45 24.22 -12.78
CA ALA A 103 -8.57 24.97 -12.21
C ALA A 103 -9.54 24.08 -11.39
N ASN A 104 -9.86 22.87 -11.91
CA ASN A 104 -10.71 21.93 -11.20
C ASN A 104 -10.03 21.36 -9.94
N ILE A 105 -8.71 21.22 -9.97
CA ILE A 105 -7.89 20.80 -8.82
C ILE A 105 -7.84 21.94 -7.79
N ALA A 106 -7.61 23.18 -8.24
CA ALA A 106 -7.57 24.37 -7.39
C ALA A 106 -8.87 24.60 -6.63
N ALA A 107 -10.01 24.33 -7.27
CA ALA A 107 -11.33 24.46 -6.64
C ALA A 107 -11.54 23.54 -5.42
N LEU A 108 -10.71 22.52 -5.25
CA LEU A 108 -10.71 21.56 -4.14
C LEU A 108 -9.57 21.81 -3.13
N ASP A 109 -8.67 22.75 -3.41
CA ASP A 109 -7.55 23.04 -2.52
C ASP A 109 -8.05 23.71 -1.23
N GLY A 110 -7.44 23.35 -0.10
CA GLY A 110 -7.86 23.83 1.22
C GLY A 110 -9.02 23.06 1.86
N VAL A 111 -9.74 22.20 1.10
CA VAL A 111 -10.74 21.30 1.69
C VAL A 111 -10.05 20.11 2.33
N SER A 112 -10.49 19.74 3.53
CA SER A 112 -9.98 18.55 4.26
C SER A 112 -11.06 17.46 4.35
N ILE A 113 -10.63 16.21 4.43
CA ILE A 113 -11.53 15.04 4.50
C ILE A 113 -12.35 15.01 5.80
N ASP A 114 -11.88 15.66 6.85
CA ASP A 114 -12.54 15.80 8.15
C ASP A 114 -13.37 17.10 8.29
N ASP A 115 -13.34 17.98 7.28
CA ASP A 115 -14.08 19.23 7.32
C ASP A 115 -15.60 18.98 7.29
N PRO A 116 -16.35 19.38 8.33
CA PRO A 116 -17.80 19.15 8.40
C PRO A 116 -18.63 20.11 7.53
N VAL A 117 -18.04 21.24 7.13
CA VAL A 117 -18.72 22.33 6.41
C VAL A 117 -18.41 22.25 4.91
N LEU A 118 -17.11 22.21 4.57
CA LEU A 118 -16.67 22.26 3.16
C LEU A 118 -16.81 20.91 2.47
N LEU A 119 -16.68 19.78 3.19
CA LEU A 119 -16.83 18.47 2.59
C LEU A 119 -18.30 18.08 2.43
N THR A 120 -18.90 18.52 1.36
CA THR A 120 -20.28 18.22 0.98
C THR A 120 -20.35 17.03 -0.01
N THR A 121 -21.58 16.55 -0.26
CA THR A 121 -21.82 15.55 -1.33
C THR A 121 -21.37 16.09 -2.69
N ALA A 122 -21.58 17.37 -2.97
CA ALA A 122 -21.15 18.02 -4.22
C ALA A 122 -19.61 17.96 -4.40
N VAL A 123 -18.84 18.14 -3.33
CA VAL A 123 -17.37 18.01 -3.37
C VAL A 123 -16.95 16.58 -3.72
N VAL A 124 -17.60 15.56 -3.15
CA VAL A 124 -17.32 14.16 -3.48
C VAL A 124 -17.68 13.84 -4.94
N GLU A 125 -18.77 14.39 -5.44
CA GLU A 125 -19.16 14.29 -6.85
C GLU A 125 -18.15 14.99 -7.76
N GLN A 126 -17.68 16.17 -7.40
CA GLN A 126 -16.64 16.92 -8.13
C GLN A 126 -15.32 16.11 -8.18
N ILE A 127 -14.89 15.49 -7.09
CA ILE A 127 -13.74 14.58 -7.07
C ILE A 127 -13.98 13.43 -8.05
N GLY A 128 -15.17 12.83 -8.07
CA GLY A 128 -15.54 11.77 -9.00
C GLY A 128 -15.46 12.19 -10.47
N GLN A 129 -15.97 13.37 -10.79
CA GLN A 129 -15.91 13.98 -12.13
C GLN A 129 -14.46 14.26 -12.54
N LEU A 130 -13.66 14.83 -11.63
CA LEU A 130 -12.24 15.08 -11.86
C LEU A 130 -11.47 13.78 -12.14
N ILE A 131 -11.68 12.71 -11.36
CA ILE A 131 -11.08 11.39 -11.63
C ILE A 131 -11.47 10.87 -13.01
N ALA A 132 -12.72 11.05 -13.42
CA ALA A 132 -13.21 10.61 -14.72
C ALA A 132 -12.59 11.38 -15.89
N SER A 133 -12.34 12.69 -15.72
CA SER A 133 -11.80 13.59 -16.75
C SER A 133 -10.28 13.72 -16.74
N LEU A 134 -9.58 13.33 -15.67
CA LEU A 134 -8.15 13.60 -15.44
C LEU A 134 -7.23 13.10 -16.57
N GLY A 135 -7.62 12.09 -17.33
CA GLY A 135 -6.94 11.69 -18.57
C GLY A 135 -5.54 11.08 -18.42
N ILE A 136 -5.10 10.75 -17.22
CA ILE A 136 -3.74 10.25 -16.91
C ILE A 136 -3.54 8.73 -17.18
N VAL A 137 -4.59 8.02 -17.54
CA VAL A 137 -4.55 6.57 -17.89
C VAL A 137 -5.33 6.27 -19.15
N GLU A 138 -4.83 5.33 -19.95
CA GLU A 138 -5.44 4.92 -21.22
C GLU A 138 -6.69 4.04 -21.03
N ASN A 139 -6.88 3.42 -19.89
CA ASN A 139 -7.92 2.45 -19.65
C ASN A 139 -9.12 3.00 -18.85
N LYS A 140 -10.21 2.22 -18.81
CA LYS A 140 -11.47 2.60 -18.15
C LYS A 140 -11.39 2.56 -16.61
N ALA A 141 -10.40 1.90 -16.02
CA ALA A 141 -10.25 1.77 -14.57
C ALA A 141 -9.52 2.99 -13.98
N LYS A 142 -10.16 4.14 -13.98
CA LYS A 142 -9.59 5.44 -13.63
C LYS A 142 -9.46 5.68 -12.13
N LEU A 143 -10.31 5.06 -11.29
CA LEU A 143 -10.42 5.35 -9.86
C LEU A 143 -9.08 5.18 -9.11
N VAL A 144 -8.39 4.06 -9.30
CA VAL A 144 -7.13 3.77 -8.59
C VAL A 144 -6.03 4.79 -8.95
N ALA A 145 -5.88 5.08 -10.24
CA ALA A 145 -4.86 6.03 -10.69
C ALA A 145 -5.23 7.48 -10.29
N GLY A 146 -6.50 7.85 -10.48
CA GLY A 146 -7.01 9.17 -10.16
C GLY A 146 -6.90 9.48 -8.67
N THR A 147 -7.35 8.59 -7.78
CA THR A 147 -7.24 8.82 -6.32
C THR A 147 -5.78 8.88 -5.86
N LYS A 148 -4.88 8.07 -6.43
CA LYS A 148 -3.46 8.13 -6.10
C LYS A 148 -2.79 9.41 -6.62
N ALA A 149 -3.14 9.88 -7.79
CA ALA A 149 -2.64 11.17 -8.30
C ALA A 149 -3.19 12.35 -7.48
N LEU A 150 -4.50 12.39 -7.27
CA LEU A 150 -5.14 13.45 -6.48
C LEU A 150 -4.70 13.45 -5.02
N HIS A 151 -4.35 12.31 -4.44
CA HIS A 151 -3.74 12.24 -3.11
C HIS A 151 -2.47 13.09 -3.01
N HIS A 152 -1.64 13.16 -4.04
CA HIS A 152 -0.42 13.97 -4.02
C HIS A 152 -0.67 15.45 -4.31
N LEU A 153 -1.74 15.78 -5.01
CA LEU A 153 -2.18 17.15 -5.26
C LEU A 153 -2.98 17.71 -4.08
N LEU A 154 -3.83 16.90 -3.48
CA LEU A 154 -4.79 17.23 -2.42
C LEU A 154 -4.62 16.24 -1.24
N PRO A 155 -3.45 16.25 -0.55
CA PRO A 155 -3.07 15.20 0.39
C PRO A 155 -3.93 15.12 1.64
N ASP A 156 -4.63 16.20 2.00
CA ASP A 156 -5.52 16.21 3.15
C ASP A 156 -6.99 15.97 2.78
N LEU A 157 -7.31 15.91 1.48
CA LEU A 157 -8.65 15.67 0.99
C LEU A 157 -8.83 14.26 0.41
N VAL A 158 -7.96 13.81 -0.51
CA VAL A 158 -8.20 12.60 -1.28
C VAL A 158 -7.36 11.43 -0.78
N PRO A 159 -7.97 10.40 -0.13
CA PRO A 159 -7.26 9.19 0.26
C PRO A 159 -6.89 8.37 -0.97
N PRO A 160 -5.67 7.81 -1.03
CA PRO A 160 -5.30 6.89 -2.09
C PRO A 160 -6.09 5.59 -1.95
N MET A 161 -6.70 5.12 -3.04
CA MET A 161 -7.51 3.90 -3.03
C MET A 161 -6.90 2.84 -3.94
N ASP A 162 -7.03 1.58 -3.57
CA ASP A 162 -6.67 0.47 -4.42
C ASP A 162 -7.54 -0.79 -4.20
N ARG A 163 -7.40 -1.73 -5.12
CA ARG A 163 -8.19 -2.97 -5.10
C ARG A 163 -7.76 -3.93 -4.00
N ALA A 164 -6.48 -3.90 -3.62
CA ALA A 164 -5.93 -4.85 -2.67
C ALA A 164 -6.38 -4.55 -1.23
N TRP A 165 -6.39 -3.29 -0.84
CA TRP A 165 -6.68 -2.86 0.52
C TRP A 165 -8.07 -2.24 0.64
N THR A 166 -8.35 -1.14 -0.07
CA THR A 166 -9.68 -0.51 -0.06
C THR A 166 -10.76 -1.49 -0.55
N GLY A 167 -10.48 -2.25 -1.64
CA GLY A 167 -11.42 -3.25 -2.13
C GLY A 167 -11.69 -4.36 -1.13
N ARG A 168 -10.67 -4.83 -0.44
CA ARG A 168 -10.79 -5.85 0.62
C ARG A 168 -11.57 -5.31 1.83
N PHE A 169 -11.28 -4.09 2.26
CA PHE A 169 -12.00 -3.42 3.34
C PHE A 169 -13.50 -3.30 3.04
N LEU A 170 -13.85 -2.93 1.81
CA LEU A 170 -15.23 -2.81 1.36
C LEU A 170 -15.88 -4.17 0.98
N GLY A 171 -15.13 -5.27 0.98
CA GLY A 171 -15.62 -6.59 0.58
C GLY A 171 -15.92 -6.70 -0.93
N MET A 172 -15.28 -5.87 -1.75
CA MET A 172 -15.51 -5.80 -3.19
C MET A 172 -14.55 -6.68 -3.98
N ARG A 173 -15.06 -7.30 -5.06
CA ARG A 173 -14.25 -8.13 -5.96
C ARG A 173 -13.51 -7.25 -6.97
N ALA A 174 -12.35 -7.72 -7.44
CA ALA A 174 -11.52 -7.01 -8.39
C ALA A 174 -12.25 -6.60 -9.69
N ALA A 175 -13.20 -7.42 -10.16
CA ALA A 175 -13.99 -7.14 -11.36
C ALA A 175 -14.92 -5.91 -11.21
N GLU A 176 -15.38 -5.62 -9.99
CA GLU A 176 -16.27 -4.48 -9.73
C GLU A 176 -15.58 -3.12 -9.98
N TRP A 177 -14.25 -3.08 -9.91
CA TRP A 177 -13.45 -1.88 -10.16
C TRP A 177 -13.33 -1.50 -11.65
N GLN A 178 -13.83 -2.33 -12.57
CA GLN A 178 -13.75 -2.07 -14.01
C GLN A 178 -14.95 -1.25 -14.52
N SER A 179 -16.08 -1.32 -13.85
CA SER A 179 -17.31 -0.60 -14.26
C SER A 179 -17.27 0.85 -13.75
N PRO A 180 -17.49 1.88 -14.61
CA PRO A 180 -17.57 3.27 -14.18
C PRO A 180 -18.61 3.52 -13.08
N ALA A 181 -19.80 2.94 -13.19
CA ALA A 181 -20.85 3.06 -12.16
C ALA A 181 -20.41 2.48 -10.80
N ASN A 182 -19.70 1.36 -10.82
CA ASN A 182 -19.15 0.79 -9.60
C ASN A 182 -18.01 1.64 -9.04
N GLN A 183 -17.16 2.24 -9.89
CA GLN A 183 -16.08 3.13 -9.43
C GLN A 183 -16.65 4.33 -8.67
N THR A 184 -17.73 4.96 -9.15
CA THR A 184 -18.43 6.02 -8.43
C THR A 184 -18.97 5.53 -7.09
N ARG A 185 -19.62 4.38 -7.05
CA ARG A 185 -20.13 3.79 -5.80
C ARG A 185 -19.00 3.49 -4.82
N ILE A 186 -17.87 2.96 -5.28
CA ILE A 186 -16.68 2.68 -4.47
C ILE A 186 -16.13 3.98 -3.88
N LEU A 187 -15.97 5.01 -4.72
CA LEU A 187 -15.50 6.32 -4.29
C LEU A 187 -16.38 6.89 -3.19
N VAL A 188 -17.68 7.01 -3.43
CA VAL A 188 -18.65 7.58 -2.48
C VAL A 188 -18.66 6.79 -1.17
N THR A 189 -18.69 5.45 -1.23
CA THR A 189 -18.73 4.61 -0.03
C THR A 189 -17.45 4.74 0.79
N ALA A 190 -16.28 4.65 0.15
CA ALA A 190 -14.99 4.76 0.83
C ALA A 190 -14.79 6.17 1.40
N PHE A 191 -15.08 7.19 0.60
CA PHE A 191 -14.87 8.58 0.98
C PHE A 191 -15.76 8.98 2.17
N SER A 192 -17.07 8.69 2.09
CA SER A 192 -18.01 8.96 3.18
C SER A 192 -17.65 8.22 4.47
N GLY A 193 -17.22 6.96 4.36
CA GLY A 193 -16.77 6.19 5.51
C GLY A 193 -15.50 6.74 6.14
N LEU A 194 -14.47 7.03 5.33
CA LEU A 194 -13.21 7.59 5.81
C LEU A 194 -13.36 9.00 6.36
N SER A 195 -14.27 9.82 5.81
CA SER A 195 -14.60 11.14 6.36
C SER A 195 -15.23 11.04 7.75
N ARG A 196 -16.14 10.07 7.97
CA ARG A 196 -16.69 9.83 9.33
C ARG A 196 -15.59 9.39 10.31
N VAL A 197 -14.70 8.50 9.89
CA VAL A 197 -13.54 8.11 10.70
C VAL A 197 -12.67 9.32 11.00
N ALA A 198 -12.32 10.12 9.99
CA ALA A 198 -11.47 11.29 10.14
C ALA A 198 -12.03 12.28 11.17
N ARG A 199 -13.32 12.56 11.13
CA ARG A 199 -13.99 13.43 12.12
C ARG A 199 -13.99 12.84 13.53
N ALA A 200 -14.04 11.53 13.67
CA ALA A 200 -14.03 10.87 14.97
C ALA A 200 -12.64 10.83 15.63
N VAL A 201 -11.55 10.75 14.83
CA VAL A 201 -10.21 10.47 15.36
C VAL A 201 -9.23 11.63 15.26
N ASP A 202 -9.57 12.71 14.52
CA ASP A 202 -8.64 13.78 14.16
C ASP A 202 -7.30 13.25 13.61
N PRO A 203 -7.23 12.89 12.31
CA PRO A 203 -6.05 12.25 11.73
C PRO A 203 -4.81 13.14 11.74
N GLN A 204 -4.97 14.46 11.89
CA GLN A 204 -3.84 15.39 12.01
C GLN A 204 -2.90 15.03 13.15
N ARG A 205 -3.44 14.53 14.27
CA ARG A 205 -2.67 14.12 15.45
C ARG A 205 -1.68 12.97 15.18
N PHE A 206 -1.90 12.22 14.11
CA PHE A 206 -1.09 11.07 13.72
C PHE A 206 -0.18 11.35 12.52
N VAL A 207 -0.29 12.53 11.91
CA VAL A 207 0.61 12.95 10.81
C VAL A 207 2.03 13.09 11.35
N GLY A 208 3.01 12.59 10.60
CA GLY A 208 4.41 12.57 11.01
C GLY A 208 5.34 12.15 9.89
N ALA A 209 6.45 11.53 10.23
CA ALA A 209 7.46 11.09 9.28
C ALA A 209 7.03 9.84 8.48
N GLY A 210 7.71 9.62 7.37
CA GLY A 210 7.55 8.42 6.56
C GLY A 210 6.16 8.31 5.94
N TRP A 211 5.54 7.15 6.08
CA TRP A 211 4.21 6.88 5.52
C TRP A 211 3.06 7.65 6.20
N ARG A 212 3.31 8.36 7.28
CA ARG A 212 2.32 9.22 7.96
C ARG A 212 2.30 10.66 7.40
N SER A 213 2.52 10.82 6.11
CA SER A 213 2.84 12.08 5.43
C SER A 213 1.69 13.09 5.34
N SER A 214 0.44 12.68 5.51
CA SER A 214 -0.77 13.52 5.41
C SER A 214 -1.96 12.88 6.12
N ARG A 215 -3.02 13.65 6.36
CA ARG A 215 -4.26 13.17 6.99
C ARG A 215 -4.83 11.95 6.27
N THR A 216 -4.97 12.02 4.94
CA THR A 216 -5.58 10.93 4.17
C THR A 216 -4.64 9.72 4.07
N LYS A 217 -3.30 9.94 4.11
CA LYS A 217 -2.36 8.81 4.14
C LYS A 217 -2.38 8.07 5.48
N VAL A 218 -2.57 8.78 6.57
CA VAL A 218 -2.77 8.19 7.91
C VAL A 218 -4.05 7.34 7.94
N LEU A 219 -5.15 7.83 7.36
CA LEU A 219 -6.41 7.08 7.22
C LEU A 219 -6.25 5.81 6.37
N ASP A 220 -5.55 5.92 5.23
CA ASP A 220 -5.23 4.78 4.36
C ASP A 220 -4.37 3.74 5.08
N ASN A 221 -3.36 4.18 5.83
CA ASN A 221 -2.50 3.29 6.60
C ASN A 221 -3.28 2.52 7.68
N ALA A 222 -4.16 3.19 8.42
CA ALA A 222 -5.01 2.55 9.43
C ALA A 222 -6.01 1.56 8.79
N LEU A 223 -6.60 1.90 7.64
CA LEU A 223 -7.46 0.98 6.87
C LEU A 223 -6.68 -0.27 6.45
N ILE A 224 -5.44 -0.12 5.98
CA ILE A 224 -4.57 -1.24 5.63
C ILE A 224 -4.27 -2.08 6.87
N GLY A 225 -3.93 -1.45 8.00
CA GLY A 225 -3.72 -2.11 9.28
C GLY A 225 -4.94 -2.91 9.73
N PHE A 226 -6.14 -2.33 9.65
CA PHE A 226 -7.40 -3.03 9.88
C PHE A 226 -7.52 -4.29 9.00
N CYS A 227 -7.26 -4.16 7.70
CA CYS A 227 -7.28 -5.32 6.80
C CYS A 227 -6.26 -6.40 7.18
N MET A 228 -5.12 -6.02 7.74
CA MET A 228 -4.09 -6.96 8.18
C MET A 228 -4.47 -7.70 9.46
N VAL A 229 -5.20 -7.05 10.35
CA VAL A 229 -5.60 -7.58 11.66
C VAL A 229 -6.91 -8.34 11.56
N GLU A 230 -7.94 -7.73 10.99
CA GLU A 230 -9.33 -8.20 11.08
C GLU A 230 -9.76 -9.07 9.90
N LEU A 231 -9.18 -8.87 8.70
CA LEU A 231 -9.64 -9.61 7.54
C LEU A 231 -8.67 -10.76 7.20
N PRO A 232 -9.18 -11.98 6.94
CA PRO A 232 -8.33 -13.10 6.55
C PRO A 232 -7.61 -12.79 5.23
N GLY A 233 -6.32 -13.12 5.16
CA GLY A 233 -5.53 -13.02 3.93
C GLY A 233 -6.18 -13.78 2.77
N PRO A 234 -5.82 -13.48 1.52
CA PRO A 234 -6.26 -14.28 0.38
C PRO A 234 -5.70 -15.69 0.56
N THR A 235 -6.62 -16.63 0.84
CA THR A 235 -6.44 -18.07 1.01
C THR A 235 -5.40 -18.54 2.05
N GLY A 236 -5.86 -19.03 3.17
CA GLY A 236 -5.23 -20.15 3.87
C GLY A 236 -4.52 -19.89 5.20
N THR A 237 -4.92 -18.93 6.00
CA THR A 237 -4.62 -19.02 7.44
C THR A 237 -5.88 -18.80 8.27
N ARG A 238 -6.42 -19.94 8.70
CA ARG A 238 -7.53 -20.04 9.63
C ARG A 238 -7.15 -19.35 10.96
N ARG A 239 -8.00 -18.42 11.40
CA ARG A 239 -7.93 -17.81 12.73
C ARG A 239 -7.84 -18.87 13.82
N LEU A 240 -6.92 -18.71 14.73
CA LEU A 240 -7.08 -19.18 16.10
C LEU A 240 -7.36 -17.96 16.97
N ALA A 241 -8.63 -17.75 17.27
CA ALA A 241 -9.04 -16.94 18.40
C ALA A 241 -8.62 -17.70 19.66
N SER A 242 -7.73 -17.17 20.46
CA SER A 242 -7.48 -17.63 21.82
C SER A 242 -7.46 -16.44 22.76
N ARG A 243 -8.37 -16.52 23.74
CA ARG A 243 -8.39 -15.79 25.00
C ARG A 243 -7.00 -15.83 25.66
N PRO A 244 -6.63 -14.81 26.44
CA PRO A 244 -5.36 -14.82 27.15
C PRO A 244 -5.42 -15.81 28.31
N SER A 245 -4.59 -16.84 28.24
CA SER A 245 -4.16 -17.61 29.39
C SER A 245 -2.65 -17.44 29.54
N SER A 246 -2.29 -17.09 30.76
CA SER A 246 -0.97 -16.85 31.32
C SER A 246 0.14 -17.75 30.78
N GLY A 247 1.26 -17.10 30.37
CA GLY A 247 2.59 -17.66 30.43
C GLY A 247 2.99 -18.54 29.26
N GLN A 248 3.39 -17.93 28.13
CA GLN A 248 4.38 -18.51 27.22
C GLN A 248 4.98 -17.44 26.32
N MET A 249 6.30 -17.57 26.06
CA MET A 249 7.16 -16.67 25.28
C MET A 249 6.65 -16.39 23.86
N PRO A 250 7.00 -15.25 23.23
CA PRO A 250 6.43 -14.80 21.94
C PRO A 250 6.77 -15.76 20.81
N GLN A 251 5.77 -16.32 20.15
CA GLN A 251 5.91 -17.06 18.91
C GLN A 251 6.40 -16.13 17.79
N GLN A 252 7.57 -16.43 17.29
CA GLN A 252 8.22 -15.76 16.17
C GLN A 252 7.36 -15.84 14.92
N THR A 253 7.15 -14.72 14.25
CA THR A 253 6.40 -14.57 13.00
C THR A 253 6.95 -15.48 11.89
N ARG A 254 6.08 -16.26 11.27
CA ARG A 254 6.35 -17.31 10.24
C ARG A 254 7.05 -16.83 8.95
N THR A 255 7.50 -15.60 8.84
CA THR A 255 8.18 -15.02 7.67
C THR A 255 9.60 -14.53 7.96
N SER A 256 10.11 -14.73 9.17
CA SER A 256 11.44 -14.28 9.56
C SER A 256 12.53 -15.19 8.97
N TYR A 257 13.53 -14.61 8.32
CA TYR A 257 14.77 -15.27 7.90
C TYR A 257 15.87 -15.19 8.98
N ARG A 258 15.51 -14.77 10.19
CA ARG A 258 16.41 -14.65 11.33
C ARG A 258 17.12 -15.96 11.69
N PRO A 259 16.45 -17.15 11.71
CA PRO A 259 17.14 -18.42 11.96
C PRO A 259 18.28 -18.68 10.97
N LEU A 260 18.06 -18.32 9.68
CA LEU A 260 19.09 -18.46 8.65
C LEU A 260 20.25 -17.48 8.90
N ALA A 261 19.97 -16.23 9.25
CA ALA A 261 21.01 -15.23 9.57
C ALA A 261 21.86 -15.67 10.75
N GLU A 262 21.24 -16.14 11.83
CA GLU A 262 21.92 -16.63 13.04
C GLU A 262 22.74 -17.89 12.77
N TRP A 263 22.25 -18.79 11.91
CA TRP A 263 22.98 -19.97 11.50
C TRP A 263 24.20 -19.60 10.65
N LEU A 264 24.02 -18.76 9.62
CA LEU A 264 25.10 -18.29 8.74
C LEU A 264 26.19 -17.52 9.48
N ALA A 265 25.84 -16.73 10.48
CA ALA A 265 26.81 -15.98 11.28
C ALA A 265 27.75 -16.88 12.10
N ARG A 266 27.34 -18.12 12.39
CA ARG A 266 28.15 -19.10 13.12
C ARG A 266 29.06 -19.93 12.23
N GLN A 267 28.91 -19.83 10.90
CA GLN A 267 29.73 -20.61 9.96
C GLN A 267 31.07 -19.88 9.71
N THR A 268 32.15 -20.60 9.84
CA THR A 268 33.51 -20.09 9.67
C THR A 268 34.08 -20.30 8.25
N GLU A 269 33.53 -21.21 7.50
CA GLU A 269 34.00 -21.58 6.15
C GLU A 269 33.89 -20.38 5.20
N PRO A 270 34.88 -20.18 4.33
CA PRO A 270 34.88 -19.04 3.38
C PRO A 270 33.75 -19.14 2.35
N ALA A 271 33.36 -20.35 1.98
CA ALA A 271 32.26 -20.64 1.06
C ALA A 271 31.37 -21.75 1.62
N LEU A 272 30.06 -21.57 1.52
CA LEU A 272 29.05 -22.54 1.96
C LEU A 272 28.27 -23.03 0.76
N ARG A 273 27.95 -24.31 0.75
CA ARG A 273 27.01 -24.90 -0.20
C ARG A 273 25.86 -25.49 0.59
N LEU A 274 24.64 -25.01 0.31
CA LEU A 274 23.41 -25.42 0.96
C LEU A 274 22.41 -25.89 -0.09
N THR A 275 21.76 -27.00 0.17
CA THR A 275 20.55 -27.40 -0.57
C THR A 275 19.37 -26.57 -0.07
N PHE A 276 18.31 -26.46 -0.88
CA PHE A 276 17.07 -25.80 -0.45
C PHE A 276 16.43 -26.51 0.74
N ALA A 277 16.53 -27.85 0.80
CA ALA A 277 16.05 -28.64 1.92
C ALA A 277 16.78 -28.32 3.24
N GLU A 278 18.11 -28.15 3.21
CA GLU A 278 18.89 -27.73 4.38
C GLU A 278 18.50 -26.32 4.84
N MET A 279 18.30 -25.40 3.90
CA MET A 279 17.81 -24.07 4.24
C MET A 279 16.40 -24.11 4.84
N GLU A 280 15.51 -24.95 4.34
CA GLU A 280 14.18 -25.18 4.89
C GLU A 280 14.24 -25.76 6.30
N GLY A 281 15.16 -26.69 6.55
CA GLY A 281 15.45 -27.23 7.88
C GLY A 281 15.91 -26.15 8.87
N ILE A 282 16.84 -25.27 8.46
CA ILE A 282 17.31 -24.13 9.27
C ILE A 282 16.17 -23.13 9.55
N LEU A 283 15.32 -22.88 8.55
CA LEU A 283 14.20 -21.95 8.66
C LEU A 283 13.00 -22.53 9.42
N GLY A 284 12.92 -23.86 9.58
CA GLY A 284 11.75 -24.57 10.11
C GLY A 284 10.50 -24.43 9.22
N ARG A 285 10.69 -24.15 7.92
CA ARG A 285 9.60 -23.98 6.94
C ARG A 285 10.10 -24.09 5.50
N HIS A 286 9.19 -24.36 4.58
CA HIS A 286 9.51 -24.39 3.16
C HIS A 286 9.87 -23.01 2.60
N LEU A 287 10.82 -22.99 1.65
CA LEU A 287 11.12 -21.85 0.82
C LEU A 287 9.89 -21.49 -0.04
N PRO A 288 9.65 -20.21 -0.33
CA PRO A 288 8.55 -19.83 -1.19
C PRO A 288 8.76 -20.33 -2.62
N ARG A 289 7.67 -20.56 -3.36
CA ARG A 289 7.72 -21.01 -4.76
C ARG A 289 8.64 -20.13 -5.63
N SER A 290 8.68 -18.82 -5.35
CA SER A 290 9.57 -17.86 -6.05
C SER A 290 11.07 -18.20 -5.90
N ALA A 291 11.50 -18.77 -4.79
CA ALA A 291 12.88 -19.23 -4.59
C ALA A 291 13.25 -20.38 -5.53
N ARG A 292 12.27 -21.24 -5.86
CA ARG A 292 12.47 -22.44 -6.72
C ARG A 292 12.36 -22.12 -8.21
N VAL A 293 11.71 -20.98 -8.58
CA VAL A 293 11.38 -20.66 -9.97
C VAL A 293 12.15 -19.44 -10.50
N HIS A 294 12.51 -18.48 -9.64
CA HIS A 294 13.09 -17.22 -10.07
C HIS A 294 14.50 -17.02 -9.50
N ARG A 295 15.51 -17.02 -10.35
CA ARG A 295 16.90 -16.72 -9.96
C ARG A 295 17.03 -15.34 -9.29
N ALA A 296 16.22 -14.35 -9.69
CA ALA A 296 16.17 -13.02 -9.10
C ALA A 296 15.80 -13.00 -7.60
N TRP A 297 15.15 -14.05 -7.09
CA TRP A 297 14.87 -14.18 -5.65
C TRP A 297 16.16 -14.29 -4.82
N TRP A 298 17.22 -14.83 -5.40
CA TRP A 298 18.53 -15.05 -4.77
C TRP A 298 19.48 -13.85 -4.91
N ALA A 299 19.03 -12.72 -5.46
CA ALA A 299 19.85 -11.54 -5.63
C ALA A 299 20.27 -10.93 -4.28
N ASN A 300 21.51 -10.44 -4.20
CA ASN A 300 22.09 -9.78 -3.02
C ASN A 300 21.58 -8.34 -2.88
N HIS A 301 20.25 -8.16 -2.79
CA HIS A 301 19.63 -6.85 -2.67
C HIS A 301 19.10 -6.66 -1.25
N SER A 302 19.66 -5.70 -0.50
CA SER A 302 19.34 -5.44 0.91
C SER A 302 17.86 -5.06 1.18
N GLY A 303 17.11 -4.67 0.16
CA GLY A 303 15.67 -4.45 0.24
C GLY A 303 14.84 -5.74 0.40
N ASN A 304 15.41 -6.91 0.13
CA ASN A 304 14.73 -8.19 0.24
C ASN A 304 14.99 -8.83 1.61
N SER A 305 13.93 -9.30 2.28
CA SER A 305 14.02 -9.87 3.64
C SER A 305 14.94 -11.10 3.72
N GLN A 306 14.91 -11.97 2.69
CA GLN A 306 15.79 -13.12 2.61
C GLN A 306 17.26 -12.69 2.37
N ALA A 307 17.50 -11.71 1.50
CA ALA A 307 18.86 -11.24 1.22
C ALA A 307 19.49 -10.57 2.45
N ARG A 308 18.72 -9.85 3.24
CA ARG A 308 19.19 -9.31 4.53
C ARG A 308 19.72 -10.39 5.46
N ALA A 309 19.17 -11.60 5.43
CA ALA A 309 19.63 -12.67 6.30
C ALA A 309 21.07 -13.08 6.02
N TRP A 310 21.45 -13.25 4.76
CA TRP A 310 22.84 -13.57 4.43
C TRP A 310 23.76 -12.37 4.42
N LEU A 311 23.27 -11.20 3.98
CA LEU A 311 24.07 -9.97 4.00
C LEU A 311 24.42 -9.52 5.43
N SER A 312 23.48 -9.58 6.39
CA SER A 312 23.74 -9.26 7.80
C SER A 312 24.69 -10.26 8.48
N ALA A 313 24.80 -11.47 7.95
CA ALA A 313 25.78 -12.48 8.40
C ALA A 313 27.15 -12.34 7.68
N GLY A 314 27.38 -11.24 6.94
CA GLY A 314 28.60 -11.03 6.17
C GLY A 314 28.77 -11.96 4.98
N ARG A 315 27.65 -12.48 4.44
CA ARG A 315 27.62 -13.43 3.32
C ARG A 315 26.92 -12.87 2.13
N GLN A 316 27.23 -13.38 0.94
CA GLN A 316 26.50 -13.09 -0.31
C GLN A 316 26.23 -14.40 -1.06
N VAL A 317 25.19 -14.43 -1.86
CA VAL A 317 24.93 -15.53 -2.80
C VAL A 317 25.84 -15.33 -4.01
N ASP A 318 26.72 -16.28 -4.27
CA ASP A 318 27.60 -16.29 -5.42
C ASP A 318 26.94 -16.99 -6.61
N ALA A 319 26.22 -18.07 -6.36
CA ALA A 319 25.53 -18.81 -7.39
C ALA A 319 24.33 -19.58 -6.83
N VAL A 320 23.30 -19.76 -7.67
CA VAL A 320 22.18 -20.67 -7.40
C VAL A 320 21.93 -21.57 -8.61
N ASP A 321 21.77 -22.86 -8.35
CA ASP A 321 21.27 -23.84 -9.29
C ASP A 321 19.84 -24.22 -8.89
N LEU A 322 18.87 -23.71 -9.66
CA LEU A 322 17.45 -23.96 -9.38
C LEU A 322 17.02 -25.38 -9.70
N ARG A 323 17.72 -26.04 -10.64
CA ARG A 323 17.41 -27.42 -11.04
C ARG A 323 17.93 -28.43 -10.01
N ALA A 324 19.15 -28.18 -9.52
CA ALA A 324 19.76 -28.99 -8.46
C ALA A 324 19.28 -28.57 -7.06
N GLU A 325 18.52 -27.51 -6.95
CA GLU A 325 18.06 -26.90 -5.68
C GLU A 325 19.20 -26.60 -4.69
N VAL A 326 20.26 -25.97 -5.18
CA VAL A 326 21.48 -25.69 -4.41
C VAL A 326 21.86 -24.22 -4.54
N VAL A 327 22.25 -23.60 -3.42
CA VAL A 327 22.82 -22.25 -3.37
C VAL A 327 24.26 -22.30 -2.83
N ARG A 328 25.12 -21.45 -3.39
CA ARG A 328 26.46 -21.19 -2.87
C ARG A 328 26.52 -19.78 -2.31
N LEU A 329 27.02 -19.66 -1.08
CA LEU A 329 27.24 -18.40 -0.40
C LEU A 329 28.73 -18.22 -0.10
N GLY A 330 29.30 -17.11 -0.53
CA GLY A 330 30.64 -16.66 -0.16
C GLY A 330 30.61 -15.59 0.92
N ARG A 331 31.80 -15.13 1.35
CA ARG A 331 31.90 -13.93 2.20
C ARG A 331 31.57 -12.69 1.35
N ALA A 332 30.81 -11.76 1.92
CA ALA A 332 30.56 -10.49 1.26
C ALA A 332 31.89 -9.77 1.00
N ARG A 333 32.09 -9.27 -0.22
CA ARG A 333 33.24 -8.42 -0.50
C ARG A 333 33.06 -7.09 0.22
N ALA A 334 34.09 -6.66 0.93
CA ALA A 334 34.13 -5.38 1.61
C ALA A 334 33.97 -4.21 0.61
#